data_871388ff63e5d803112178a351a2f33c
#
_entry.id   871388ff63e5d803112178a351a2f33c
#
_cell.length_a   1.000
_cell.length_b   1.000
_cell.length_c   1.000
_cell.angle_alpha   90.00
_cell.angle_beta   90.00
_cell.angle_gamma   90.00
#
_symmetry.space_group_name_H-M   'P 1'
#
loop_
_entity.id
_entity.type
_entity.pdbx_description
1 polymer ?
#
loop_
_entity_poly.entity_id
_entity_poly.type
_entity_poly.pdbx_seq_one_letter_code
_entity_poly.pdbx_strand_id
1 'polypeptide(L)'
;MHLPDGIVPIEFALAGYGASAAMAALALSRIKGLPDPNAEIPRVAMLTTVFFAASLVAIPVPPTSVHLMLAGLMGVMLGWFSVPAILVGLFLQAVLFGHGGITTLGLNGLILGLPALMAFGIWRVGARRWPDVAGFAAGSGAVAAALAIFAAIVLAGLPVTLDARAERVALGVFLLAHLPLAVAEGVVVMALLRVLRRVEPRLLPHV
;
A
#
# COMPACT_ATOMS: atom_id res chain seq x y z
N MET A 1 -0.96 -0.26 -9.45
CA MET A 1 -1.59 1.05 -9.18
C MET A 1 -0.54 2.01 -8.66
N HIS A 2 0.23 2.57 -9.59
CA HIS A 2 1.29 3.54 -9.31
C HIS A 2 1.10 4.73 -10.27
N LEU A 3 1.31 5.92 -9.77
CA LEU A 3 1.36 7.13 -10.59
C LEU A 3 2.72 7.17 -11.31
N PRO A 4 2.78 7.12 -12.64
CA PRO A 4 4.02 7.34 -13.36
C PRO A 4 4.43 8.81 -13.37
N ASP A 5 5.68 9.08 -13.77
CA ASP A 5 6.18 10.43 -13.90
C ASP A 5 5.40 11.23 -14.95
N GLY A 6 5.22 12.53 -14.70
CA GLY A 6 4.60 13.47 -15.64
C GLY A 6 3.06 13.49 -15.66
N ILE A 7 2.37 12.64 -14.90
CA ILE A 7 0.89 12.66 -14.85
C ILE A 7 0.35 13.81 -13.99
N VAL A 8 1.06 14.19 -12.94
CA VAL A 8 0.63 15.26 -12.03
C VAL A 8 1.58 16.45 -12.11
N PRO A 9 1.10 17.69 -11.87
CA PRO A 9 1.95 18.87 -11.75
C PRO A 9 3.02 18.70 -10.68
N ILE A 10 4.16 19.38 -10.85
CA ILE A 10 5.33 19.25 -9.96
C ILE A 10 4.99 19.65 -8.52
N GLU A 11 4.07 20.60 -8.33
CA GLU A 11 3.62 21.06 -7.03
C GLU A 11 2.95 19.92 -6.22
N PHE A 12 2.15 19.09 -6.91
CA PHE A 12 1.54 17.90 -6.32
C PHE A 12 2.60 16.84 -5.95
N ALA A 13 3.58 16.66 -6.83
CA ALA A 13 4.69 15.74 -6.56
C ALA A 13 5.47 16.18 -5.31
N LEU A 14 5.81 17.48 -5.22
CA LEU A 14 6.51 18.05 -4.05
C LEU A 14 5.69 17.93 -2.76
N ALA A 15 4.38 18.24 -2.83
CA ALA A 15 3.48 18.05 -1.69
C ALA A 15 3.43 16.57 -1.26
N GLY A 16 3.41 15.64 -2.22
CA GLY A 16 3.48 14.21 -1.97
C GLY A 16 4.76 13.78 -1.25
N TYR A 17 5.90 14.32 -1.66
CA TYR A 17 7.17 14.09 -0.97
C TYR A 17 7.16 14.62 0.46
N GLY A 18 6.66 15.85 0.68
CA GLY A 18 6.55 16.43 2.01
C GLY A 18 5.67 15.60 2.94
N ALA A 19 4.49 15.21 2.46
CA ALA A 19 3.56 14.40 3.24
C ALA A 19 4.09 12.98 3.50
N SER A 20 4.73 12.36 2.52
CA SER A 20 5.34 11.04 2.67
C SER A 20 6.55 11.07 3.61
N ALA A 21 7.35 12.13 3.58
CA ALA A 21 8.44 12.34 4.52
C ALA A 21 7.92 12.53 5.95
N ALA A 22 6.84 13.29 6.15
CA ALA A 22 6.20 13.45 7.45
C ALA A 22 5.67 12.10 7.99
N MET A 23 5.00 11.31 7.13
CA MET A 23 4.54 9.96 7.47
C MET A 23 5.72 9.05 7.85
N ALA A 24 6.82 9.08 7.09
CA ALA A 24 8.03 8.31 7.37
C ALA A 24 8.68 8.76 8.69
N ALA A 25 8.78 10.06 8.95
CA ALA A 25 9.31 10.59 10.20
C ALA A 25 8.48 10.13 11.42
N LEU A 26 7.14 10.16 11.30
CA LEU A 26 6.26 9.63 12.32
C LEU A 26 6.48 8.13 12.53
N ALA A 27 6.53 7.34 11.45
CA ALA A 27 6.77 5.91 11.54
C ALA A 27 8.12 5.60 12.22
N LEU A 28 9.19 6.28 11.80
CA LEU A 28 10.52 6.12 12.39
C LEU A 28 10.57 6.53 13.87
N SER A 29 9.84 7.58 14.27
CA SER A 29 9.74 7.97 15.67
C SER A 29 9.09 6.89 16.54
N ARG A 30 8.06 6.22 15.99
CA ARG A 30 7.38 5.09 16.65
C ARG A 30 8.26 3.84 16.71
N ILE A 31 9.00 3.57 15.64
CA ILE A 31 9.96 2.45 15.58
C ILE A 31 11.08 2.63 16.61
N LYS A 32 11.65 3.84 16.73
CA LYS A 32 12.70 4.14 17.73
C LYS A 32 12.24 3.93 19.17
N GLY A 33 10.95 4.02 19.44
CA GLY A 33 10.37 3.76 20.77
C GLY A 33 10.17 2.28 21.10
N LEU A 34 10.47 1.35 20.17
CA LEU A 34 10.38 -0.08 20.44
C LEU A 34 11.60 -0.56 21.25
N PRO A 35 11.43 -1.63 22.07
CA PRO A 35 12.52 -2.16 22.91
C PRO A 35 13.73 -2.62 22.09
N ASP A 36 13.51 -3.34 20.98
CA ASP A 36 14.56 -3.81 20.08
C ASP A 36 14.11 -3.70 18.62
N PRO A 37 14.26 -2.51 17.99
CA PRO A 37 13.88 -2.34 16.59
C PRO A 37 14.73 -3.17 15.62
N ASN A 38 15.96 -3.52 16.00
CA ASN A 38 16.88 -4.24 15.12
C ASN A 38 16.50 -5.70 14.95
N ALA A 39 15.85 -6.31 15.92
CA ALA A 39 15.35 -7.68 15.82
C ALA A 39 14.31 -7.86 14.70
N GLU A 40 13.61 -6.79 14.32
CA GLU A 40 12.61 -6.82 13.26
C GLU A 40 13.20 -6.69 11.83
N ILE A 41 14.46 -6.26 11.69
CA ILE A 41 15.08 -5.99 10.38
C ILE A 41 15.00 -7.18 9.41
N PRO A 42 15.31 -8.43 9.82
CA PRO A 42 15.23 -9.58 8.89
C PRO A 42 13.81 -9.79 8.35
N ARG A 43 12.81 -9.65 9.20
CA ARG A 43 11.40 -9.79 8.85
C ARG A 43 10.96 -8.65 7.91
N VAL A 44 11.37 -7.41 8.20
CA VAL A 44 11.09 -6.25 7.35
C VAL A 44 11.71 -6.44 5.97
N ALA A 45 12.99 -6.85 5.90
CA ALA A 45 13.67 -7.08 4.63
C ALA A 45 13.00 -8.17 3.79
N MET A 46 12.63 -9.30 4.42
CA MET A 46 11.93 -10.40 3.75
C MET A 46 10.58 -9.94 3.17
N LEU A 47 9.75 -9.27 3.97
CA LEU A 47 8.44 -8.81 3.52
C LEU A 47 8.54 -7.67 2.49
N THR A 48 9.56 -6.81 2.58
CA THR A 48 9.85 -5.81 1.54
C THR A 48 10.19 -6.48 0.21
N THR A 49 10.97 -7.57 0.25
CA THR A 49 11.30 -8.35 -0.97
C THR A 49 10.04 -9.01 -1.55
N VAL A 50 9.18 -9.59 -0.72
CA VAL A 50 7.90 -10.17 -1.17
C VAL A 50 7.00 -9.10 -1.79
N PHE A 51 6.86 -7.94 -1.14
CA PHE A 51 6.11 -6.80 -1.67
C PHE A 51 6.65 -6.35 -3.02
N PHE A 52 7.98 -6.16 -3.13
CA PHE A 52 8.64 -5.78 -4.36
C PHE A 52 8.39 -6.79 -5.48
N ALA A 53 8.62 -8.09 -5.23
CA ALA A 53 8.46 -9.13 -6.24
C ALA A 53 7.01 -9.34 -6.67
N ALA A 54 6.06 -9.34 -5.73
CA ALA A 54 4.65 -9.55 -6.01
C ALA A 54 4.04 -8.43 -6.84
N SER A 55 4.46 -7.19 -6.61
CA SER A 55 3.98 -6.03 -7.35
C SER A 55 4.46 -5.96 -8.81
N LEU A 56 5.51 -6.72 -9.18
CA LEU A 56 5.97 -6.84 -10.56
C LEU A 56 5.11 -7.80 -11.40
N VAL A 57 4.33 -8.67 -10.75
CA VAL A 57 3.44 -9.60 -11.44
C VAL A 57 2.15 -8.87 -11.81
N ALA A 58 2.08 -8.38 -13.03
CA ALA A 58 0.90 -7.71 -13.56
C ALA A 58 -0.05 -8.71 -14.25
N ILE A 59 -1.32 -8.69 -13.86
CA ILE A 59 -2.38 -9.48 -14.49
C ILE A 59 -3.10 -8.56 -15.46
N PRO A 60 -3.12 -8.86 -16.78
CA PRO A 60 -3.83 -8.04 -17.75
C PRO A 60 -5.35 -8.15 -17.53
N VAL A 61 -5.98 -7.00 -17.28
CA VAL A 61 -7.44 -6.85 -17.19
C VAL A 61 -7.81 -5.68 -18.11
N PRO A 62 -8.05 -5.93 -19.42
CA PRO A 62 -8.29 -4.85 -20.39
C PRO A 62 -9.40 -3.89 -19.95
N PRO A 63 -9.20 -2.59 -20.10
CA PRO A 63 -8.10 -1.86 -20.76
C PRO A 63 -6.88 -1.57 -19.87
N THR A 64 -6.79 -2.13 -18.69
CA THR A 64 -5.71 -1.89 -17.72
C THR A 64 -5.01 -3.19 -17.30
N SER A 65 -4.08 -3.11 -16.37
CA SER A 65 -3.51 -4.25 -15.65
C SER A 65 -3.65 -4.04 -14.15
N VAL A 66 -3.82 -5.12 -13.42
CA VAL A 66 -3.86 -5.12 -11.96
C VAL A 66 -2.70 -5.96 -11.42
N HIS A 67 -2.17 -5.57 -10.28
CA HIS A 67 -1.13 -6.33 -9.57
C HIS A 67 -1.44 -6.33 -8.09
N LEU A 68 -0.94 -7.33 -7.38
CA LEU A 68 -1.08 -7.40 -5.92
C LEU A 68 -0.41 -6.19 -5.28
N MET A 69 -1.13 -5.51 -4.40
CA MET A 69 -0.64 -4.31 -3.69
C MET A 69 0.01 -4.66 -2.37
N LEU A 70 -0.48 -5.70 -1.71
CA LEU A 70 -0.03 -6.22 -0.42
C LEU A 70 0.09 -5.17 0.69
N ALA A 71 -0.42 -3.94 0.48
CA ALA A 71 -0.35 -2.87 1.48
C ALA A 71 -1.01 -3.28 2.81
N GLY A 72 -2.15 -3.99 2.73
CA GLY A 72 -2.83 -4.55 3.89
C GLY A 72 -1.97 -5.56 4.63
N LEU A 73 -1.32 -6.48 3.91
CA LEU A 73 -0.39 -7.46 4.49
C LEU A 73 0.80 -6.77 5.15
N MET A 74 1.45 -5.83 4.44
CA MET A 74 2.58 -5.06 4.97
C MET A 74 2.20 -4.33 6.26
N GLY A 75 1.03 -3.70 6.28
CA GLY A 75 0.53 -3.00 7.47
C GLY A 75 0.31 -3.94 8.66
N VAL A 76 -0.41 -5.05 8.46
CA VAL A 76 -0.69 -6.02 9.52
C VAL A 76 0.59 -6.66 10.03
N MET A 77 1.48 -7.08 9.15
CA MET A 77 2.68 -7.83 9.52
C MET A 77 3.79 -6.94 10.08
N LEU A 78 3.95 -5.73 9.60
CA LEU A 78 5.08 -4.85 9.93
C LEU A 78 4.71 -3.64 10.80
N GLY A 79 3.42 -3.31 10.93
CA GLY A 79 3.00 -2.15 11.69
C GLY A 79 3.66 -0.86 11.17
N TRP A 80 4.34 -0.13 12.04
CA TRP A 80 5.05 1.10 11.66
C TRP A 80 6.19 0.89 10.68
N PHE A 81 6.84 -0.27 10.67
CA PHE A 81 7.87 -0.61 9.69
C PHE A 81 7.34 -0.73 8.26
N SER A 82 6.02 -0.87 8.06
CA SER A 82 5.43 -0.94 6.72
C SER A 82 5.71 0.31 5.89
N VAL A 83 5.79 1.49 6.52
CA VAL A 83 6.03 2.75 5.81
C VAL A 83 7.42 2.77 5.17
N PRO A 84 8.54 2.65 5.91
CA PRO A 84 9.86 2.62 5.27
C PRO A 84 10.03 1.41 4.34
N ALA A 85 9.45 0.25 4.65
CA ALA A 85 9.50 -0.93 3.80
C ALA A 85 8.83 -0.68 2.43
N ILE A 86 7.64 -0.09 2.41
CA ILE A 86 6.94 0.28 1.18
C ILE A 86 7.72 1.33 0.39
N LEU A 87 8.26 2.37 1.04
CA LEU A 87 9.05 3.40 0.35
C LEU A 87 10.30 2.82 -0.30
N VAL A 88 11.02 1.90 0.36
CA VAL A 88 12.17 1.19 -0.22
C VAL A 88 11.73 0.33 -1.39
N GLY A 89 10.65 -0.43 -1.26
CA GLY A 89 10.12 -1.26 -2.34
C GLY A 89 9.73 -0.43 -3.57
N LEU A 90 9.01 0.68 -3.38
CA LEU A 90 8.60 1.61 -4.44
C LEU A 90 9.81 2.27 -5.11
N PHE A 91 10.81 2.66 -4.34
CA PHE A 91 12.05 3.22 -4.90
C PHE A 91 12.77 2.21 -5.80
N LEU A 92 12.92 0.96 -5.35
CA LEU A 92 13.52 -0.10 -6.14
C LEU A 92 12.72 -0.39 -7.42
N GLN A 93 11.39 -0.40 -7.36
CA GLN A 93 10.51 -0.56 -8.52
C GLN A 93 10.70 0.56 -9.54
N ALA A 94 10.78 1.80 -9.08
CA ALA A 94 10.98 2.96 -9.96
C ALA A 94 12.35 2.92 -10.65
N VAL A 95 13.42 2.62 -9.88
CA VAL A 95 14.81 2.63 -10.41
C VAL A 95 15.10 1.43 -11.30
N LEU A 96 14.69 0.23 -10.90
CA LEU A 96 15.07 -1.00 -11.60
C LEU A 96 14.14 -1.35 -12.76
N PHE A 97 12.87 -0.98 -12.69
CA PHE A 97 11.84 -1.42 -13.64
C PHE A 97 11.06 -0.27 -14.27
N GLY A 98 11.31 0.99 -13.88
CA GLY A 98 10.51 2.12 -14.33
C GLY A 98 9.04 2.01 -13.90
N HIS A 99 8.73 1.21 -12.86
CA HIS A 99 7.38 0.99 -12.39
C HIS A 99 7.00 2.03 -11.34
N GLY A 100 6.01 2.87 -11.65
CA GLY A 100 5.75 4.11 -10.94
C GLY A 100 6.64 5.23 -11.49
N GLY A 101 7.01 6.19 -10.66
CA GLY A 101 7.89 7.29 -11.04
C GLY A 101 8.73 7.77 -9.86
N ILE A 102 9.91 8.30 -10.16
CA ILE A 102 10.75 8.91 -9.13
C ILE A 102 10.11 10.21 -8.66
N THR A 103 9.61 11.05 -9.56
CA THR A 103 8.96 12.32 -9.19
C THR A 103 7.67 12.09 -8.40
N THR A 104 6.99 11.00 -8.64
CA THR A 104 5.73 10.62 -7.96
C THR A 104 5.92 9.66 -6.80
N LEU A 105 7.17 9.32 -6.43
CA LEU A 105 7.48 8.36 -5.36
C LEU A 105 6.81 8.75 -4.03
N GLY A 106 6.80 10.05 -3.69
CA GLY A 106 6.12 10.54 -2.49
C GLY A 106 4.61 10.30 -2.51
N LEU A 107 3.95 10.57 -3.64
CA LEU A 107 2.52 10.29 -3.81
C LEU A 107 2.23 8.78 -3.77
N ASN A 108 3.03 7.96 -4.43
CA ASN A 108 2.92 6.51 -4.39
C ASN A 108 3.14 5.96 -2.98
N GLY A 109 4.06 6.59 -2.22
CA GLY A 109 4.27 6.30 -0.80
C GLY A 109 3.04 6.57 0.06
N LEU A 110 2.28 7.64 -0.21
CA LEU A 110 1.02 7.92 0.47
C LEU A 110 -0.08 6.94 0.06
N ILE A 111 -0.20 6.65 -1.24
CA ILE A 111 -1.21 5.73 -1.80
C ILE A 111 -1.11 4.34 -1.15
N LEU A 112 0.07 3.87 -0.80
CA LEU A 112 0.27 2.56 -0.20
C LEU A 112 0.54 2.61 1.30
N GLY A 113 1.29 3.59 1.79
CA GLY A 113 1.71 3.68 3.19
C GLY A 113 0.57 4.03 4.15
N LEU A 114 -0.29 4.99 3.80
CA LEU A 114 -1.46 5.33 4.63
C LEU A 114 -2.43 4.14 4.76
N PRO A 115 -2.81 3.45 3.66
CA PRO A 115 -3.62 2.23 3.77
C PRO A 115 -2.95 1.11 4.55
N ALA A 116 -1.64 0.96 4.48
CA ALA A 116 -0.92 -0.01 5.30
C ALA A 116 -1.05 0.32 6.80
N LEU A 117 -0.89 1.57 7.19
CA LEU A 117 -1.10 2.00 8.58
C LEU A 117 -2.56 1.83 9.03
N MET A 118 -3.52 2.08 8.13
CA MET A 118 -4.94 1.81 8.40
C MET A 118 -5.17 0.32 8.64
N ALA A 119 -4.61 -0.56 7.80
CA ALA A 119 -4.72 -2.01 7.97
C ALA A 119 -4.11 -2.49 9.30
N PHE A 120 -2.98 -1.92 9.71
CA PHE A 120 -2.39 -2.14 11.03
C PHE A 120 -3.36 -1.75 12.16
N GLY A 121 -4.01 -0.59 12.04
CA GLY A 121 -5.03 -0.15 13.01
C GLY A 121 -6.23 -1.09 13.08
N ILE A 122 -6.78 -1.50 11.92
CA ILE A 122 -7.90 -2.47 11.83
C ILE A 122 -7.53 -3.78 12.53
N TRP A 123 -6.33 -4.30 12.26
CA TRP A 123 -5.86 -5.52 12.87
C TRP A 123 -5.75 -5.38 14.40
N ARG A 124 -5.12 -4.33 14.89
CA ARG A 124 -4.96 -4.09 16.33
C ARG A 124 -6.28 -4.04 17.09
N VAL A 125 -7.32 -3.50 16.50
CA VAL A 125 -8.64 -3.38 17.13
C VAL A 125 -9.43 -4.68 17.03
N GLY A 126 -9.37 -5.35 15.87
CA GLY A 126 -10.26 -6.49 15.57
C GLY A 126 -9.67 -7.88 15.85
N ALA A 127 -8.35 -8.03 15.90
CA ALA A 127 -7.69 -9.34 15.93
C ALA A 127 -8.06 -10.22 17.13
N ARG A 128 -8.34 -9.62 18.29
CA ARG A 128 -8.69 -10.37 19.50
C ARG A 128 -10.09 -11.00 19.42
N ARG A 129 -11.05 -10.30 18.82
CA ARG A 129 -12.46 -10.71 18.83
C ARG A 129 -12.88 -11.39 17.52
N TRP A 130 -12.45 -10.85 16.37
CA TRP A 130 -12.81 -11.34 15.04
C TRP A 130 -11.60 -11.35 14.11
N PRO A 131 -10.60 -12.21 14.36
CA PRO A 131 -9.33 -12.15 13.64
C PRO A 131 -9.46 -12.38 12.12
N ASP A 132 -10.37 -13.25 11.70
CA ASP A 132 -10.57 -13.51 10.27
C ASP A 132 -11.24 -12.31 9.58
N VAL A 133 -12.24 -11.69 10.23
CA VAL A 133 -12.89 -10.47 9.72
C VAL A 133 -11.89 -9.30 9.71
N ALA A 134 -11.08 -9.16 10.76
CA ALA A 134 -10.05 -8.13 10.83
C ALA A 134 -8.98 -8.31 9.75
N GLY A 135 -8.56 -9.55 9.47
CA GLY A 135 -7.63 -9.86 8.39
C GLY A 135 -8.20 -9.53 7.01
N PHE A 136 -9.44 -9.94 6.75
CA PHE A 136 -10.13 -9.59 5.51
C PHE A 136 -10.30 -8.08 5.35
N ALA A 137 -10.78 -7.40 6.38
CA ALA A 137 -10.99 -5.95 6.35
C ALA A 137 -9.68 -5.16 6.23
N ALA A 138 -8.57 -5.65 6.81
CA ALA A 138 -7.26 -5.05 6.65
C ALA A 138 -6.77 -5.15 5.21
N GLY A 139 -6.90 -6.32 4.57
CA GLY A 139 -6.50 -6.51 3.17
C GLY A 139 -7.37 -5.73 2.20
N SER A 140 -8.68 -6.00 2.20
CA SER A 140 -9.63 -5.35 1.28
C SER A 140 -9.75 -3.85 1.52
N GLY A 141 -9.76 -3.42 2.78
CA GLY A 141 -9.84 -2.02 3.17
C GLY A 141 -8.59 -1.23 2.76
N ALA A 142 -7.40 -1.84 2.81
CA ALA A 142 -6.19 -1.19 2.33
C ALA A 142 -6.25 -0.92 0.82
N VAL A 143 -6.73 -1.88 0.02
CA VAL A 143 -6.92 -1.66 -1.42
C VAL A 143 -7.96 -0.58 -1.68
N ALA A 144 -9.11 -0.62 -0.99
CA ALA A 144 -10.16 0.38 -1.15
C ALA A 144 -9.66 1.79 -0.78
N ALA A 145 -8.93 1.93 0.32
CA ALA A 145 -8.34 3.21 0.74
C ALA A 145 -7.28 3.70 -0.27
N ALA A 146 -6.43 2.80 -0.77
CA ALA A 146 -5.44 3.15 -1.78
C ALA A 146 -6.10 3.65 -3.08
N LEU A 147 -7.19 2.98 -3.53
CA LEU A 147 -7.99 3.42 -4.67
C LEU A 147 -8.61 4.80 -4.44
N ALA A 148 -9.15 5.05 -3.25
CA ALA A 148 -9.74 6.35 -2.90
C ALA A 148 -8.67 7.47 -2.91
N ILE A 149 -7.50 7.23 -2.32
CA ILE A 149 -6.39 8.19 -2.32
C ILE A 149 -5.90 8.44 -3.74
N PHE A 150 -5.69 7.36 -4.52
CA PHE A 150 -5.30 7.46 -5.93
C PHE A 150 -6.30 8.31 -6.73
N ALA A 151 -7.60 8.01 -6.61
CA ALA A 151 -8.65 8.77 -7.28
C ALA A 151 -8.67 10.24 -6.88
N ALA A 152 -8.51 10.54 -5.58
CA ALA A 152 -8.45 11.90 -5.09
C ALA A 152 -7.24 12.67 -5.66
N ILE A 153 -6.06 12.06 -5.70
CA ILE A 153 -4.86 12.67 -6.28
C ILE A 153 -5.03 12.91 -7.77
N VAL A 154 -5.54 11.94 -8.52
CA VAL A 154 -5.77 12.07 -9.96
C VAL A 154 -6.77 13.19 -10.22
N LEU A 155 -7.94 13.18 -9.57
CA LEU A 155 -8.98 14.21 -9.78
C LEU A 155 -8.52 15.61 -9.38
N ALA A 156 -7.66 15.76 -8.37
CA ALA A 156 -7.13 17.03 -7.93
C ALA A 156 -5.95 17.52 -8.79
N GLY A 157 -5.17 16.59 -9.37
CA GLY A 157 -3.94 16.90 -10.10
C GLY A 157 -4.09 16.96 -11.63
N LEU A 158 -5.28 16.65 -12.18
CA LEU A 158 -5.47 16.68 -13.63
C LEU A 158 -5.48 18.11 -14.19
N PRO A 159 -4.73 18.36 -15.27
CA PRO A 159 -4.78 19.66 -15.94
C PRO A 159 -6.18 19.94 -16.50
N VAL A 160 -6.64 21.19 -16.36
CA VAL A 160 -7.97 21.65 -16.86
C VAL A 160 -8.14 21.51 -18.38
N THR A 161 -7.04 21.24 -19.10
CA THR A 161 -6.98 21.13 -20.56
C THR A 161 -7.44 19.78 -21.12
N LEU A 162 -7.61 18.76 -20.27
CA LEU A 162 -8.02 17.43 -20.68
C LEU A 162 -9.55 17.28 -20.68
N ASP A 163 -10.07 16.31 -21.45
CA ASP A 163 -11.50 15.99 -21.42
C ASP A 163 -11.90 15.37 -20.08
N ALA A 164 -12.38 16.20 -19.18
CA ALA A 164 -12.78 15.78 -17.83
C ALA A 164 -13.82 14.64 -17.82
N ARG A 165 -14.59 14.45 -18.89
CA ARG A 165 -15.56 13.36 -19.02
C ARG A 165 -14.86 12.04 -19.34
N ALA A 166 -13.96 12.03 -20.32
CA ALA A 166 -13.20 10.86 -20.71
C ALA A 166 -12.35 10.35 -19.54
N GLU A 167 -11.73 11.25 -18.80
CA GLU A 167 -10.91 10.93 -17.63
C GLU A 167 -11.69 10.33 -16.47
N ARG A 168 -12.87 10.90 -16.17
CA ARG A 168 -13.76 10.31 -15.14
C ARG A 168 -14.22 8.92 -15.52
N VAL A 169 -14.52 8.69 -16.80
CA VAL A 169 -14.88 7.35 -17.30
C VAL A 169 -13.71 6.40 -17.17
N ALA A 170 -12.50 6.81 -17.58
CA ALA A 170 -11.29 5.99 -17.47
C ALA A 170 -10.98 5.65 -16.01
N LEU A 171 -11.08 6.64 -15.10
CA LEU A 171 -10.92 6.42 -13.66
C LEU A 171 -11.98 5.47 -13.12
N GLY A 172 -13.23 5.62 -13.53
CA GLY A 172 -14.31 4.71 -13.14
C GLY A 172 -14.05 3.26 -13.57
N VAL A 173 -13.62 3.04 -14.80
CA VAL A 173 -13.23 1.71 -15.32
C VAL A 173 -12.05 1.16 -14.53
N PHE A 174 -11.04 1.99 -14.24
CA PHE A 174 -9.90 1.62 -13.44
C PHE A 174 -10.30 1.17 -12.02
N LEU A 175 -11.15 1.93 -11.35
CA LEU A 175 -11.64 1.61 -10.01
C LEU A 175 -12.44 0.30 -10.01
N LEU A 176 -13.32 0.11 -10.97
CA LEU A 176 -14.12 -1.12 -11.11
C LEU A 176 -13.23 -2.36 -11.35
N ALA A 177 -12.19 -2.23 -12.19
CA ALA A 177 -11.25 -3.31 -12.45
C ALA A 177 -10.48 -3.77 -11.19
N HIS A 178 -10.34 -2.88 -10.19
CA HIS A 178 -9.65 -3.19 -8.94
C HIS A 178 -10.55 -3.72 -7.81
N LEU A 179 -11.88 -3.73 -7.97
CA LEU A 179 -12.78 -4.28 -6.96
C LEU A 179 -12.57 -5.80 -6.71
N PRO A 180 -12.42 -6.64 -7.74
CA PRO A 180 -12.08 -8.06 -7.52
C PRO A 180 -10.75 -8.24 -6.80
N LEU A 181 -9.76 -7.38 -7.10
CA LEU A 181 -8.47 -7.38 -6.42
C LEU A 181 -8.61 -7.06 -4.92
N ALA A 182 -9.45 -6.09 -4.56
CA ALA A 182 -9.69 -5.77 -3.15
C ALA A 182 -10.24 -6.98 -2.37
N VAL A 183 -11.17 -7.72 -2.96
CA VAL A 183 -11.69 -8.96 -2.35
C VAL A 183 -10.59 -10.03 -2.27
N ALA A 184 -9.84 -10.23 -3.36
CA ALA A 184 -8.76 -11.21 -3.41
C ALA A 184 -7.68 -10.92 -2.35
N GLU A 185 -7.21 -9.68 -2.22
CA GLU A 185 -6.25 -9.29 -1.18
C GLU A 185 -6.81 -9.48 0.23
N GLY A 186 -8.09 -9.16 0.44
CA GLY A 186 -8.76 -9.46 1.71
C GLY A 186 -8.73 -10.93 2.07
N VAL A 187 -9.04 -11.81 1.10
CA VAL A 187 -9.00 -13.26 1.27
C VAL A 187 -7.56 -13.76 1.52
N VAL A 188 -6.59 -13.26 0.76
CA VAL A 188 -5.17 -13.64 0.91
C VAL A 188 -4.66 -13.26 2.30
N VAL A 189 -4.89 -12.03 2.74
CA VAL A 189 -4.47 -11.56 4.07
C VAL A 189 -5.15 -12.38 5.16
N MET A 190 -6.46 -12.57 5.09
CA MET A 190 -7.21 -13.41 6.05
C MET A 190 -6.66 -14.84 6.12
N ALA A 191 -6.45 -15.48 4.95
CA ALA A 191 -5.98 -16.87 4.88
C ALA A 191 -4.57 -17.00 5.45
N LEU A 192 -3.66 -16.09 5.09
CA LEU A 192 -2.29 -16.07 5.59
C LEU A 192 -2.25 -15.89 7.11
N LEU A 193 -2.99 -14.92 7.64
CA LEU A 193 -3.06 -14.69 9.09
C LEU A 193 -3.67 -15.88 9.83
N ARG A 194 -4.67 -16.54 9.23
CA ARG A 194 -5.26 -17.78 9.80
C ARG A 194 -4.23 -18.90 9.89
N VAL A 195 -3.42 -19.09 8.85
CA VAL A 195 -2.33 -20.08 8.84
C VAL A 195 -1.27 -19.72 9.88
N LEU A 196 -0.77 -18.47 9.86
CA LEU A 196 0.26 -18.01 10.78
C LEU A 196 -0.16 -18.14 12.26
N ARG A 197 -1.42 -17.87 12.56
CA ARG A 197 -1.96 -18.05 13.92
C ARG A 197 -1.89 -19.49 14.42
N ARG A 198 -1.91 -20.47 13.51
CA ARG A 198 -1.86 -21.90 13.85
C ARG A 198 -0.43 -22.47 13.86
N VAL A 199 0.39 -22.02 12.91
CA VAL A 199 1.72 -22.61 12.65
C VAL A 199 2.81 -21.85 13.42
N GLU A 200 2.79 -20.52 13.39
CA GLU A 200 3.83 -19.70 14.01
C GLU A 200 3.23 -18.36 14.52
N PRO A 201 2.47 -18.43 15.62
CA PRO A 201 1.80 -17.23 16.17
C PRO A 201 2.76 -16.12 16.61
N ARG A 202 4.06 -16.45 16.83
CA ARG A 202 5.10 -15.47 17.19
C ARG A 202 5.41 -14.48 16.08
N LEU A 203 5.10 -14.83 14.82
CA LEU A 203 5.27 -13.93 13.67
C LEU A 203 4.18 -12.87 13.58
N LEU A 204 3.11 -12.99 14.34
CA LEU A 204 2.06 -11.99 14.36
C LEU A 204 2.41 -10.85 15.32
N PRO A 205 2.09 -9.58 14.96
CA PRO A 205 2.28 -8.47 15.88
C PRO A 205 1.46 -8.71 17.15
N HIS A 206 2.09 -8.51 18.29
CA HIS A 206 1.41 -8.60 19.59
C HIS A 206 0.30 -7.55 19.67
N VAL A 207 -0.93 -7.98 19.93
CA VAL A 207 -2.16 -7.16 20.00
C VAL A 207 -2.73 -7.20 21.41
#